data_68f3b39b7eb84cb3f9ccfbd7235441ca
#
_entry.id   68f3b39b7eb84cb3f9ccfbd7235441ca
#
_cell.length_a   1.000
_cell.length_b   1.000
_cell.length_c   1.000
_cell.angle_alpha   90.00
_cell.angle_beta   90.00
_cell.angle_gamma   90.00
#
_symmetry.space_group_name_H-M   'P 1'
#
loop_
_entity.id
_entity.type
_entity.pdbx_description
1 polymer ?
#
loop_
_entity_poly.entity_id
_entity_poly.type
_entity_poly.pdbx_seq_one_letter_code
_entity_poly.pdbx_strand_id
1 'polypeptide(L)'
;VANDVETTPSAAFVKAAIRDMKAYLKKKGLSTPVGYADNDDMHIRMNLINYFNCGDKDSRADFYGVNIYRWCGDTADFKTSGYEDVTKNMTDYTIPSVLTEYGCNLVRPRTFPELKSLYGSDMGNTFSGGIMYEYSEEDNKYGIVKVNYGDSKVEKNDDYDNLKKALKEAKPKTIKIGDYKPSGKDSVCPKPSDTWHVKSEVLPPTPSSARCKCMMDSLGCTFKSENLSADEGKAVGEAVGHICGQTSCSEISYDTVKGNYGNFVACDPTQRSAWAVNKNYLNQNKAKCEVKGADTKTVSSPKQEDQAVCLKEKDDVGNAGSPSSNTGDSNSSGGGSSKTDSSDKEESGSESGSSSKNSSSTMLSMQPLATLLASAAALFYLF
;
A
#
# COMPACT_ATOMS: atom_id res chain seq x y z
N VAL A 1 -6.44 3.43 5.55
CA VAL A 1 -5.80 4.50 4.78
C VAL A 1 -6.87 5.32 4.09
N ALA A 2 -7.64 4.80 3.14
CA ALA A 2 -8.85 5.45 2.61
C ALA A 2 -10.05 5.04 3.46
N ASN A 3 -10.22 5.62 4.63
CA ASN A 3 -11.18 5.16 5.64
C ASN A 3 -12.52 5.90 5.60
N ASP A 4 -12.57 7.03 4.92
CA ASP A 4 -13.73 7.89 4.74
C ASP A 4 -13.57 8.70 3.44
N VAL A 5 -14.55 9.54 3.12
CA VAL A 5 -14.55 10.37 1.91
C VAL A 5 -13.33 11.29 1.84
N GLU A 6 -12.96 11.92 2.96
CA GLU A 6 -11.87 12.90 3.01
C GLU A 6 -10.50 12.25 2.78
N THR A 7 -10.35 11.00 3.15
CA THR A 7 -9.09 10.24 3.03
C THR A 7 -8.98 9.44 1.74
N THR A 8 -10.00 9.47 0.85
CA THR A 8 -9.94 8.77 -0.47
C THR A 8 -8.73 9.13 -1.33
N PRO A 9 -8.16 10.35 -1.32
CA PRO A 9 -6.93 10.66 -2.04
C PRO A 9 -5.77 9.68 -1.78
N SER A 10 -5.71 9.13 -0.57
CA SER A 10 -4.67 8.15 -0.19
C SER A 10 -4.75 6.85 -1.00
N ALA A 11 -5.92 6.47 -1.52
CA ALA A 11 -6.11 5.27 -2.32
C ALA A 11 -5.20 5.24 -3.56
N ALA A 12 -4.91 6.39 -4.17
CA ALA A 12 -4.00 6.48 -5.31
C ALA A 12 -2.58 6.02 -4.95
N PHE A 13 -2.09 6.42 -3.77
CA PHE A 13 -0.77 6.03 -3.27
C PHE A 13 -0.73 4.56 -2.85
N VAL A 14 -1.81 4.05 -2.25
CA VAL A 14 -1.92 2.62 -1.91
C VAL A 14 -1.89 1.76 -3.16
N LYS A 15 -2.65 2.13 -4.21
CA LYS A 15 -2.64 1.40 -5.48
C LYS A 15 -1.28 1.48 -6.19
N ALA A 16 -0.61 2.62 -6.12
CA ALA A 16 0.77 2.75 -6.58
C ALA A 16 1.73 1.84 -5.79
N ALA A 17 1.57 1.75 -4.46
CA ALA A 17 2.36 0.84 -3.64
C ALA A 17 2.11 -0.65 -3.99
N ILE A 18 0.87 -1.05 -4.32
CA ILE A 18 0.57 -2.40 -4.84
C ILE A 18 1.34 -2.64 -6.13
N ARG A 19 1.30 -1.71 -7.11
CA ARG A 19 2.07 -1.77 -8.36
C ARG A 19 3.56 -1.99 -8.08
N ASP A 20 4.13 -1.16 -7.23
CA ASP A 20 5.57 -1.15 -6.95
C ASP A 20 6.00 -2.40 -6.19
N MET A 21 5.17 -2.89 -5.24
CA MET A 21 5.41 -4.13 -4.52
C MET A 21 5.35 -5.34 -5.47
N LYS A 22 4.35 -5.42 -6.36
CA LYS A 22 4.25 -6.49 -7.36
C LYS A 22 5.45 -6.50 -8.30
N ALA A 23 5.89 -5.32 -8.75
CA ALA A 23 7.11 -5.19 -9.58
C ALA A 23 8.36 -5.68 -8.82
N TYR A 24 8.50 -5.32 -7.54
CA TYR A 24 9.59 -5.77 -6.70
C TYR A 24 9.58 -7.29 -6.48
N LEU A 25 8.42 -7.88 -6.15
CA LEU A 25 8.29 -9.32 -5.96
C LEU A 25 8.62 -10.08 -7.24
N LYS A 26 8.12 -9.62 -8.39
CA LYS A 26 8.44 -10.19 -9.71
C LYS A 26 9.94 -10.17 -9.98
N LYS A 27 10.63 -9.05 -9.69
CA LYS A 27 12.09 -8.93 -9.82
C LYS A 27 12.83 -9.94 -8.92
N LYS A 28 12.28 -10.24 -7.73
CA LYS A 28 12.83 -11.24 -6.80
C LYS A 28 12.46 -12.68 -7.15
N GLY A 29 11.71 -12.92 -8.21
CA GLY A 29 11.23 -14.25 -8.58
C GLY A 29 10.17 -14.81 -7.62
N LEU A 30 9.48 -13.93 -6.88
CA LEU A 30 8.45 -14.29 -5.93
C LEU A 30 7.06 -14.10 -6.54
N SER A 31 6.15 -15.03 -6.23
CA SER A 31 4.75 -15.02 -6.68
C SER A 31 3.76 -14.73 -5.54
N THR A 32 4.22 -14.06 -4.49
CA THR A 32 3.36 -13.70 -3.34
C THR A 32 2.29 -12.70 -3.80
N PRO A 33 0.99 -12.98 -3.55
CA PRO A 33 -0.08 -12.05 -3.89
C PRO A 33 -0.04 -10.80 -3.02
N VAL A 34 -0.41 -9.66 -3.62
CA VAL A 34 -0.49 -8.36 -2.94
C VAL A 34 -1.93 -7.87 -2.99
N GLY A 35 -2.55 -7.67 -1.83
CA GLY A 35 -3.93 -7.23 -1.70
C GLY A 35 -4.07 -5.93 -0.92
N TYR A 36 -5.32 -5.53 -0.72
CA TYR A 36 -5.72 -4.40 0.10
C TYR A 36 -6.77 -4.85 1.11
N ALA A 37 -6.68 -4.36 2.35
CA ALA A 37 -7.67 -4.56 3.40
C ALA A 37 -8.38 -3.24 3.70
N ASP A 38 -9.71 -3.27 3.64
CA ASP A 38 -10.61 -2.13 3.77
C ASP A 38 -11.34 -2.16 5.13
N ASN A 39 -11.64 -0.99 5.68
CA ASN A 39 -12.40 -0.83 6.93
C ASN A 39 -13.93 -0.84 6.75
N ASP A 40 -14.44 -1.09 5.57
CA ASP A 40 -15.86 -1.21 5.25
C ASP A 40 -16.69 0.07 5.53
N ASP A 41 -16.23 1.22 5.06
CA ASP A 41 -17.06 2.44 5.04
C ASP A 41 -18.07 2.39 3.89
N MET A 42 -19.37 2.48 4.23
CA MET A 42 -20.46 2.32 3.27
C MET A 42 -20.51 3.42 2.20
N HIS A 43 -19.96 4.62 2.47
CA HIS A 43 -20.00 5.76 1.55
C HIS A 43 -18.97 5.62 0.42
N ILE A 44 -17.85 4.93 0.68
CA ILE A 44 -16.75 4.78 -0.28
C ILE A 44 -16.52 3.33 -0.71
N ARG A 45 -17.18 2.36 -0.06
CA ARG A 45 -17.00 0.91 -0.30
C ARG A 45 -16.99 0.53 -1.78
N MET A 46 -18.03 0.94 -2.52
CA MET A 46 -18.12 0.58 -3.94
C MET A 46 -17.02 1.22 -4.79
N ASN A 47 -16.61 2.43 -4.43
CA ASN A 47 -15.49 3.08 -5.09
C ASN A 47 -14.17 2.33 -4.82
N LEU A 48 -13.90 1.94 -3.57
CA LEU A 48 -12.70 1.18 -3.19
C LEU A 48 -12.66 -0.19 -3.84
N ILE A 49 -13.75 -0.99 -3.75
CA ILE A 49 -13.87 -2.30 -4.37
C ILE A 49 -13.53 -2.22 -5.87
N ASN A 50 -14.17 -1.28 -6.57
CA ASN A 50 -13.94 -1.10 -8.00
C ASN A 50 -12.53 -0.56 -8.30
N TYR A 51 -12.03 0.39 -7.52
CA TYR A 51 -10.73 1.02 -7.75
C TYR A 51 -9.57 0.03 -7.66
N PHE A 52 -9.56 -0.83 -6.64
CA PHE A 52 -8.48 -1.80 -6.47
C PHE A 52 -8.55 -3.00 -7.43
N ASN A 53 -9.64 -3.16 -8.16
CA ASN A 53 -9.80 -4.21 -9.18
C ASN A 53 -9.92 -3.69 -10.62
N CYS A 54 -9.75 -2.40 -10.87
CA CYS A 54 -9.84 -1.84 -12.22
C CYS A 54 -8.47 -1.44 -12.79
N GLY A 55 -8.43 -1.17 -14.10
CA GLY A 55 -7.25 -0.66 -14.78
C GLY A 55 -6.22 -1.74 -15.08
N ASP A 56 -4.93 -1.41 -14.99
CA ASP A 56 -3.83 -2.29 -15.35
C ASP A 56 -3.66 -3.44 -14.34
N LYS A 57 -3.41 -4.65 -14.85
CA LYS A 57 -3.21 -5.86 -14.04
C LYS A 57 -2.03 -5.74 -13.07
N ASP A 58 -0.98 -5.03 -13.44
CA ASP A 58 0.19 -4.85 -12.58
C ASP A 58 -0.09 -3.92 -11.40
N SER A 59 -1.14 -3.09 -11.47
CA SER A 59 -1.58 -2.19 -10.39
C SER A 59 -2.83 -2.65 -9.64
N ARG A 60 -3.53 -3.69 -10.12
CA ARG A 60 -4.69 -4.26 -9.40
C ARG A 60 -4.22 -5.03 -8.17
N ALA A 61 -5.05 -5.06 -7.14
CA ALA A 61 -4.90 -6.00 -6.04
C ALA A 61 -5.10 -7.44 -6.53
N ASP A 62 -4.38 -8.39 -5.93
CA ASP A 62 -4.55 -9.82 -6.23
C ASP A 62 -5.67 -10.44 -5.38
N PHE A 63 -6.03 -9.80 -4.27
CA PHE A 63 -7.20 -10.12 -3.44
C PHE A 63 -7.68 -8.85 -2.72
N TYR A 64 -8.95 -8.85 -2.30
CA TYR A 64 -9.55 -7.76 -1.56
C TYR A 64 -10.00 -8.21 -0.18
N GLY A 65 -9.54 -7.53 0.85
CA GLY A 65 -9.87 -7.76 2.23
C GLY A 65 -10.91 -6.78 2.75
N VAL A 66 -11.77 -7.26 3.67
CA VAL A 66 -12.75 -6.43 4.37
C VAL A 66 -12.61 -6.66 5.87
N ASN A 67 -12.47 -5.57 6.64
CA ASN A 67 -12.48 -5.59 8.09
C ASN A 67 -13.89 -5.22 8.58
N ILE A 68 -14.61 -6.20 9.13
CA ILE A 68 -16.03 -6.00 9.46
C ILE A 68 -16.35 -6.53 10.86
N TYR A 69 -16.93 -5.66 11.71
CA TYR A 69 -17.22 -5.95 13.13
C TYR A 69 -18.68 -5.72 13.51
N ARG A 70 -19.60 -5.84 12.56
CA ARG A 70 -21.01 -5.51 12.78
C ARG A 70 -21.88 -6.69 13.28
N TRP A 71 -21.36 -7.90 13.24
CA TRP A 71 -22.08 -9.08 13.76
C TRP A 71 -21.73 -9.32 15.22
N CYS A 72 -22.55 -8.82 16.15
CA CYS A 72 -22.26 -8.86 17.57
C CYS A 72 -23.24 -9.79 18.32
N GLY A 73 -22.81 -11.02 18.59
CA GLY A 73 -23.56 -12.03 19.33
C GLY A 73 -24.69 -12.71 18.56
N ASP A 74 -25.41 -13.58 19.23
CA ASP A 74 -26.40 -14.51 18.62
C ASP A 74 -27.72 -13.84 18.24
N THR A 75 -27.98 -12.62 18.68
CA THR A 75 -29.18 -11.86 18.33
C THR A 75 -29.12 -11.20 16.96
N ALA A 76 -27.93 -11.05 16.40
CA ALA A 76 -27.73 -10.60 15.04
C ALA A 76 -27.79 -11.79 14.06
N ASP A 77 -28.18 -11.51 12.83
CA ASP A 77 -28.18 -12.47 11.73
C ASP A 77 -27.49 -11.89 10.49
N PHE A 78 -27.44 -12.63 9.41
CA PHE A 78 -26.80 -12.25 8.15
C PHE A 78 -27.31 -10.91 7.59
N LYS A 79 -28.61 -10.64 7.73
CA LYS A 79 -29.24 -9.41 7.25
C LYS A 79 -29.09 -8.26 8.23
N THR A 80 -29.43 -8.49 9.50
CA THR A 80 -29.43 -7.43 10.52
C THR A 80 -28.04 -6.93 10.88
N SER A 81 -27.01 -7.76 10.69
CA SER A 81 -25.59 -7.38 10.82
C SER A 81 -25.07 -6.56 9.63
N GLY A 82 -25.81 -6.51 8.50
CA GLY A 82 -25.36 -5.88 7.26
C GLY A 82 -24.34 -6.70 6.46
N TYR A 83 -24.06 -7.96 6.84
CA TYR A 83 -23.19 -8.85 6.07
C TYR A 83 -23.81 -9.20 4.71
N GLU A 84 -25.15 -9.23 4.62
CA GLU A 84 -25.87 -9.41 3.35
C GLU A 84 -25.50 -8.32 2.33
N ASP A 85 -25.47 -7.05 2.75
CA ASP A 85 -25.18 -5.93 1.85
C ASP A 85 -23.74 -5.97 1.36
N VAL A 86 -22.77 -6.25 2.25
CA VAL A 86 -21.36 -6.41 1.87
C VAL A 86 -21.22 -7.55 0.87
N THR A 87 -21.88 -8.68 1.11
CA THR A 87 -21.84 -9.84 0.23
C THR A 87 -22.44 -9.52 -1.14
N LYS A 88 -23.57 -8.84 -1.20
CA LYS A 88 -24.19 -8.39 -2.47
C LYS A 88 -23.27 -7.45 -3.26
N ASN A 89 -22.59 -6.53 -2.59
CA ASN A 89 -21.67 -5.59 -3.25
C ASN A 89 -20.46 -6.29 -3.88
N MET A 90 -20.11 -7.48 -3.41
CA MET A 90 -18.95 -8.26 -3.88
C MET A 90 -19.36 -9.49 -4.71
N THR A 91 -20.66 -9.69 -4.99
CA THR A 91 -21.12 -10.73 -5.90
C THR A 91 -20.52 -10.48 -7.30
N ASP A 92 -20.03 -11.53 -7.95
CA ASP A 92 -19.34 -11.47 -9.26
C ASP A 92 -18.02 -10.67 -9.28
N TYR A 93 -17.44 -10.38 -8.10
CA TYR A 93 -16.13 -9.76 -8.02
C TYR A 93 -15.06 -10.72 -8.58
N THR A 94 -14.14 -10.20 -9.40
CA THR A 94 -13.26 -11.04 -10.20
C THR A 94 -11.97 -11.46 -9.53
N ILE A 95 -11.68 -10.92 -8.36
CA ILE A 95 -10.54 -11.33 -7.51
C ILE A 95 -11.04 -11.92 -6.18
N PRO A 96 -10.27 -12.80 -5.53
CA PRO A 96 -10.64 -13.37 -4.24
C PRO A 96 -10.96 -12.31 -3.19
N SER A 97 -12.04 -12.50 -2.45
CA SER A 97 -12.47 -11.65 -1.35
C SER A 97 -12.32 -12.40 -0.04
N VAL A 98 -11.83 -11.73 1.00
CA VAL A 98 -11.56 -12.31 2.32
C VAL A 98 -12.02 -11.34 3.40
N LEU A 99 -12.66 -11.83 4.46
CA LEU A 99 -12.76 -11.02 5.67
C LEU A 99 -11.39 -11.00 6.35
N THR A 100 -10.64 -9.94 6.12
CA THR A 100 -9.29 -9.81 6.71
C THR A 100 -9.34 -9.58 8.21
N GLU A 101 -10.48 -9.08 8.71
CA GLU A 101 -10.80 -9.07 10.13
C GLU A 101 -12.31 -9.24 10.35
N TYR A 102 -12.67 -10.08 11.32
CA TYR A 102 -14.02 -10.20 11.87
C TYR A 102 -13.95 -10.58 13.36
N GLY A 103 -15.07 -10.56 14.07
CA GLY A 103 -15.16 -11.00 15.46
C GLY A 103 -15.48 -9.86 16.41
N CYS A 104 -16.70 -9.27 16.30
CA CYS A 104 -17.17 -8.25 17.22
C CYS A 104 -17.11 -8.75 18.68
N ASN A 105 -16.52 -7.94 19.59
CA ASN A 105 -16.35 -8.27 21.01
C ASN A 105 -17.31 -7.53 21.96
N LEU A 106 -18.34 -6.87 21.43
CA LEU A 106 -19.34 -6.17 22.25
C LEU A 106 -20.19 -7.14 23.10
N VAL A 107 -20.30 -8.39 22.64
CA VAL A 107 -20.96 -9.48 23.38
C VAL A 107 -19.93 -10.57 23.64
N ARG A 108 -19.65 -10.85 24.92
CA ARG A 108 -18.69 -11.88 25.34
C ARG A 108 -19.32 -12.83 26.39
N PRO A 109 -18.92 -14.13 26.43
CA PRO A 109 -18.00 -14.77 25.48
C PRO A 109 -18.56 -14.78 24.06
N ARG A 110 -17.69 -14.57 23.05
CA ARG A 110 -18.07 -14.61 21.64
C ARG A 110 -18.42 -16.03 21.21
N THR A 111 -19.51 -16.19 20.47
CA THR A 111 -19.98 -17.48 19.96
C THR A 111 -19.67 -17.69 18.48
N PHE A 112 -19.27 -16.61 17.77
CA PHE A 112 -18.91 -16.60 16.36
C PHE A 112 -19.99 -17.12 15.41
N PRO A 113 -21.26 -16.68 15.53
CA PRO A 113 -22.36 -17.15 14.69
C PRO A 113 -22.17 -16.80 13.22
N GLU A 114 -21.43 -15.75 12.89
CA GLU A 114 -21.09 -15.32 11.54
C GLU A 114 -20.35 -16.38 10.72
N LEU A 115 -19.64 -17.32 11.36
CA LEU A 115 -18.91 -18.37 10.66
C LEU A 115 -19.82 -19.33 9.90
N LYS A 116 -21.05 -19.53 10.38
CA LYS A 116 -22.05 -20.33 9.67
C LYS A 116 -22.41 -19.72 8.32
N SER A 117 -22.57 -18.40 8.25
CA SER A 117 -22.83 -17.69 7.00
C SER A 117 -21.56 -17.56 6.15
N LEU A 118 -20.43 -17.24 6.75
CA LEU A 118 -19.15 -17.06 6.04
C LEU A 118 -18.73 -18.31 5.27
N TYR A 119 -18.84 -19.48 5.90
CA TYR A 119 -18.49 -20.78 5.29
C TYR A 119 -19.69 -21.55 4.76
N GLY A 120 -20.89 -20.98 4.84
CA GLY A 120 -22.15 -21.54 4.35
C GLY A 120 -22.55 -21.00 2.97
N SER A 121 -23.87 -21.19 2.67
CA SER A 121 -24.46 -20.77 1.39
C SER A 121 -24.53 -19.24 1.23
N ASP A 122 -24.60 -18.49 2.35
CA ASP A 122 -24.85 -17.05 2.32
C ASP A 122 -23.66 -16.29 1.72
N MET A 123 -22.45 -16.63 2.15
CA MET A 123 -21.23 -15.92 1.77
C MET A 123 -20.20 -16.78 1.02
N GLY A 124 -20.25 -18.10 1.15
CA GLY A 124 -19.20 -19.00 0.63
C GLY A 124 -19.03 -19.06 -0.88
N ASN A 125 -19.90 -18.41 -1.66
CA ASN A 125 -19.70 -18.20 -3.10
C ASN A 125 -19.01 -16.86 -3.41
N THR A 126 -18.93 -15.94 -2.44
CA THR A 126 -18.40 -14.60 -2.58
C THR A 126 -17.09 -14.43 -1.81
N PHE A 127 -17.04 -14.92 -0.57
CA PHE A 127 -15.87 -14.83 0.28
C PHE A 127 -15.12 -16.15 0.40
N SER A 128 -13.79 -16.07 0.31
CA SER A 128 -12.89 -17.22 0.44
C SER A 128 -12.64 -17.64 1.90
N GLY A 129 -13.22 -16.91 2.85
CA GLY A 129 -13.08 -17.13 4.27
C GLY A 129 -12.72 -15.87 5.04
N GLY A 130 -12.19 -16.02 6.25
CA GLY A 130 -11.81 -14.86 7.05
C GLY A 130 -10.79 -15.17 8.14
N ILE A 131 -10.23 -14.11 8.71
CA ILE A 131 -9.26 -14.10 9.80
C ILE A 131 -9.92 -13.44 11.00
N MET A 132 -10.02 -14.18 12.08
CA MET A 132 -10.61 -13.67 13.33
C MET A 132 -9.62 -12.74 14.04
N TYR A 133 -10.10 -11.57 14.42
CA TYR A 133 -9.36 -10.61 15.21
C TYR A 133 -9.70 -10.78 16.69
N GLU A 134 -8.75 -11.12 17.59
CA GLU A 134 -7.34 -11.37 17.36
C GLU A 134 -6.84 -12.54 18.24
N TYR A 135 -5.60 -12.99 18.07
CA TYR A 135 -5.08 -14.13 18.81
C TYR A 135 -4.73 -13.78 20.25
N SER A 136 -3.82 -12.83 20.46
CA SER A 136 -3.36 -12.42 21.79
C SER A 136 -4.27 -11.38 22.43
N GLU A 137 -4.62 -11.56 23.70
CA GLU A 137 -5.40 -10.58 24.45
C GLU A 137 -4.56 -9.35 24.75
N GLU A 138 -5.10 -8.19 24.33
CA GLU A 138 -4.56 -6.86 24.57
C GLU A 138 -5.61 -5.98 25.28
N ASP A 139 -5.31 -4.70 25.51
CA ASP A 139 -6.21 -3.76 26.19
C ASP A 139 -7.55 -3.58 25.48
N ASN A 140 -7.58 -3.77 24.15
CA ASN A 140 -8.77 -3.73 23.30
C ASN A 140 -9.73 -4.92 23.49
N LYS A 141 -9.29 -5.97 24.19
CA LYS A 141 -10.06 -7.16 24.56
C LYS A 141 -10.65 -7.98 23.41
N TYR A 142 -9.89 -8.10 22.32
CA TYR A 142 -10.23 -8.97 21.19
C TYR A 142 -9.55 -10.34 21.23
N GLY A 143 -8.56 -10.53 22.12
CA GLY A 143 -7.79 -11.76 22.18
C GLY A 143 -8.60 -12.98 22.57
N ILE A 144 -8.17 -14.14 22.09
CA ILE A 144 -8.71 -15.47 22.46
C ILE A 144 -7.74 -16.24 23.36
N VAL A 145 -6.51 -15.74 23.51
CA VAL A 145 -5.53 -16.28 24.45
C VAL A 145 -4.78 -15.15 25.14
N LYS A 146 -4.40 -15.37 26.40
CA LYS A 146 -3.47 -14.50 27.11
C LYS A 146 -2.06 -15.05 26.91
N VAL A 147 -1.17 -14.23 26.37
CA VAL A 147 0.24 -14.57 26.14
C VAL A 147 1.07 -13.93 27.25
N ASN A 148 1.83 -14.75 27.97
CA ASN A 148 2.84 -14.29 28.91
C ASN A 148 4.19 -14.29 28.20
N TYR A 149 4.65 -13.14 27.75
CA TYR A 149 5.93 -13.02 27.04
C TYR A 149 7.09 -13.48 27.95
N GLY A 150 7.91 -14.37 27.42
CA GLY A 150 9.01 -15.00 28.18
C GLY A 150 8.66 -16.38 28.77
N ASP A 151 7.39 -16.80 28.69
CA ASP A 151 6.93 -18.16 28.99
C ASP A 151 6.41 -18.84 27.70
N SER A 152 6.50 -20.17 27.63
CA SER A 152 5.95 -20.97 26.52
C SER A 152 4.45 -21.27 26.69
N LYS A 153 3.85 -20.85 27.81
CA LYS A 153 2.45 -21.12 28.13
C LYS A 153 1.54 -20.00 27.65
N VAL A 154 0.40 -20.39 27.10
CA VAL A 154 -0.72 -19.50 26.78
C VAL A 154 -1.96 -19.96 27.55
N GLU A 155 -2.71 -18.98 28.06
CA GLU A 155 -3.99 -19.23 28.72
C GLU A 155 -5.11 -18.96 27.70
N LYS A 156 -5.93 -19.98 27.43
CA LYS A 156 -7.08 -19.90 26.53
C LYS A 156 -8.29 -19.39 27.31
N ASN A 157 -9.08 -18.54 26.67
CA ASN A 157 -10.37 -18.12 27.21
C ASN A 157 -11.54 -18.85 26.50
N ASP A 158 -12.78 -18.58 26.93
CA ASP A 158 -13.98 -19.21 26.36
C ASP A 158 -14.15 -18.92 24.87
N ASP A 159 -13.75 -17.74 24.40
CA ASP A 159 -13.79 -17.38 22.99
C ASP A 159 -12.94 -18.32 22.13
N TYR A 160 -11.79 -18.80 22.64
CA TYR A 160 -10.96 -19.79 21.95
C TYR A 160 -11.70 -21.10 21.69
N ASP A 161 -12.37 -21.62 22.71
CA ASP A 161 -13.09 -22.90 22.57
C ASP A 161 -14.34 -22.74 21.69
N ASN A 162 -15.04 -21.62 21.79
CA ASN A 162 -16.17 -21.29 20.93
C ASN A 162 -15.74 -21.14 19.46
N LEU A 163 -14.65 -20.42 19.18
CA LEU A 163 -14.09 -20.30 17.82
C LEU A 163 -13.69 -21.68 17.26
N LYS A 164 -12.98 -22.48 18.06
CA LYS A 164 -12.58 -23.82 17.68
C LYS A 164 -13.77 -24.72 17.34
N LYS A 165 -14.85 -24.61 18.11
CA LYS A 165 -16.10 -25.36 17.87
C LYS A 165 -16.74 -24.88 16.55
N ALA A 166 -16.93 -23.58 16.37
CA ALA A 166 -17.55 -23.00 15.19
C ALA A 166 -16.77 -23.33 13.90
N LEU A 167 -15.43 -23.25 13.95
CA LEU A 167 -14.57 -23.65 12.82
C LEU A 167 -14.64 -25.16 12.51
N LYS A 168 -14.79 -26.01 13.53
CA LYS A 168 -14.96 -27.47 13.32
C LYS A 168 -16.27 -27.80 12.61
N GLU A 169 -17.31 -27.01 12.84
CA GLU A 169 -18.62 -27.17 12.22
C GLU A 169 -18.67 -26.58 10.80
N ALA A 170 -17.76 -25.68 10.49
CA ALA A 170 -17.65 -25.04 9.17
C ALA A 170 -17.33 -26.06 8.08
N LYS A 171 -18.01 -25.96 6.94
CA LYS A 171 -17.83 -26.83 5.77
C LYS A 171 -17.61 -25.97 4.53
N PRO A 172 -16.44 -25.29 4.42
CA PRO A 172 -16.16 -24.42 3.28
C PRO A 172 -16.13 -25.20 1.98
N LYS A 173 -16.68 -24.62 0.93
CA LYS A 173 -16.43 -25.08 -0.42
C LYS A 173 -15.00 -24.67 -0.79
N THR A 174 -14.21 -25.61 -1.28
CA THR A 174 -12.83 -25.33 -1.69
C THR A 174 -12.73 -25.39 -3.21
N ILE A 175 -11.91 -24.50 -3.77
CA ILE A 175 -11.54 -24.50 -5.18
C ILE A 175 -10.02 -24.35 -5.28
N LYS A 176 -9.40 -25.06 -6.21
CA LYS A 176 -7.98 -24.87 -6.50
C LYS A 176 -7.81 -23.60 -7.33
N ILE A 177 -6.74 -22.85 -7.09
CA ILE A 177 -6.48 -21.60 -7.80
C ILE A 177 -6.45 -21.78 -9.34
N GLY A 178 -5.95 -22.92 -9.82
CA GLY A 178 -5.93 -23.25 -11.27
C GLY A 178 -7.31 -23.50 -11.87
N ASP A 179 -8.30 -23.85 -11.03
CA ASP A 179 -9.67 -24.14 -11.46
C ASP A 179 -10.58 -22.90 -11.29
N TYR A 180 -10.09 -21.84 -10.67
CA TYR A 180 -10.84 -20.61 -10.45
C TYR A 180 -11.03 -19.85 -11.76
N LYS A 181 -12.29 -19.66 -12.13
CA LYS A 181 -12.70 -18.87 -13.30
C LYS A 181 -13.71 -17.82 -12.81
N PRO A 182 -13.30 -16.55 -12.72
CA PRO A 182 -14.24 -15.51 -12.32
C PRO A 182 -15.39 -15.40 -13.34
N SER A 183 -16.61 -15.34 -12.85
CA SER A 183 -17.83 -15.17 -13.65
C SER A 183 -18.11 -13.71 -13.98
N GLY A 184 -17.59 -12.80 -13.19
CA GLY A 184 -17.79 -11.36 -13.31
C GLY A 184 -17.00 -10.71 -14.44
N LYS A 185 -17.32 -9.43 -14.67
CA LYS A 185 -16.55 -8.57 -15.57
C LYS A 185 -15.53 -7.79 -14.74
N ASP A 186 -14.45 -7.35 -15.40
CA ASP A 186 -13.50 -6.42 -14.79
C ASP A 186 -14.22 -5.21 -14.24
N SER A 187 -13.82 -4.77 -13.06
CA SER A 187 -14.40 -3.59 -12.42
C SER A 187 -14.18 -2.34 -13.25
N VAL A 188 -15.20 -1.50 -13.33
CA VAL A 188 -15.10 -0.19 -13.96
C VAL A 188 -14.41 0.76 -12.98
N CYS A 189 -13.37 1.45 -13.44
CA CYS A 189 -12.67 2.42 -12.61
C CYS A 189 -13.62 3.57 -12.19
N PRO A 190 -13.73 3.89 -10.90
CA PRO A 190 -14.56 5.00 -10.44
C PRO A 190 -14.00 6.34 -10.93
N LYS A 191 -14.90 7.25 -11.28
CA LYS A 191 -14.56 8.62 -11.65
C LYS A 191 -14.60 9.52 -10.41
N PRO A 192 -13.85 10.64 -10.37
CA PRO A 192 -13.98 11.62 -9.31
C PRO A 192 -15.43 12.06 -9.10
N SER A 193 -15.85 12.13 -7.84
CA SER A 193 -17.20 12.52 -7.40
C SER A 193 -17.14 13.13 -6.00
N ASP A 194 -18.28 13.52 -5.43
CA ASP A 194 -18.36 14.05 -4.07
C ASP A 194 -17.89 13.05 -2.99
N THR A 195 -17.90 11.75 -3.30
CA THR A 195 -17.46 10.68 -2.38
C THR A 195 -16.18 9.98 -2.83
N TRP A 196 -15.56 10.43 -3.94
CA TRP A 196 -14.35 9.81 -4.48
C TRP A 196 -13.42 10.83 -5.12
N HIS A 197 -12.32 11.13 -4.49
CA HIS A 197 -11.41 12.20 -4.87
C HIS A 197 -10.16 11.70 -5.61
N VAL A 198 -10.32 10.67 -6.47
CA VAL A 198 -9.21 10.08 -7.25
C VAL A 198 -9.58 9.92 -8.72
N LYS A 199 -8.74 10.44 -9.61
CA LYS A 199 -8.75 10.11 -11.04
C LYS A 199 -8.05 8.76 -11.22
N SER A 200 -8.83 7.74 -11.50
CA SER A 200 -8.41 6.33 -11.40
C SER A 200 -7.39 5.89 -12.44
N GLU A 201 -7.30 6.58 -13.58
CA GLU A 201 -6.42 6.23 -14.70
C GLU A 201 -4.97 6.65 -14.49
N VAL A 202 -4.70 7.48 -13.47
CA VAL A 202 -3.35 8.02 -13.21
C VAL A 202 -2.91 7.66 -11.80
N LEU A 203 -1.72 7.11 -11.69
CA LEU A 203 -1.12 6.75 -10.39
C LEU A 203 0.09 7.63 -10.09
N PRO A 204 0.39 7.85 -8.81
CA PRO A 204 1.67 8.45 -8.40
C PRO A 204 2.86 7.76 -9.04
N PRO A 205 3.95 8.50 -9.32
CA PRO A 205 5.18 7.90 -9.83
C PRO A 205 5.79 6.90 -8.84
N THR A 206 6.46 5.89 -9.37
CA THR A 206 7.27 4.98 -8.54
C THR A 206 8.35 5.76 -7.82
N PRO A 207 8.55 5.57 -6.50
CA PRO A 207 9.65 6.17 -5.76
C PRO A 207 11.00 5.81 -6.40
N SER A 208 11.91 6.81 -6.48
CA SER A 208 13.26 6.63 -7.00
C SER A 208 14.25 7.36 -6.09
N SER A 209 15.08 6.59 -5.40
CA SER A 209 16.13 7.15 -4.53
C SER A 209 17.17 7.93 -5.33
N ALA A 210 17.51 7.47 -6.55
CA ALA A 210 18.42 8.17 -7.44
C ALA A 210 17.86 9.54 -7.86
N ARG A 211 16.57 9.61 -8.22
CA ARG A 211 15.90 10.87 -8.55
C ARG A 211 15.86 11.84 -7.37
N CYS A 212 15.49 11.35 -6.20
CA CYS A 212 15.40 12.16 -4.99
C CYS A 212 16.79 12.65 -4.56
N LYS A 213 17.80 11.78 -4.65
CA LYS A 213 19.19 12.19 -4.40
C LYS A 213 19.67 13.24 -5.39
N CYS A 214 19.44 13.07 -6.69
CA CYS A 214 19.79 14.04 -7.72
C CYS A 214 19.10 15.38 -7.45
N MET A 215 17.81 15.38 -7.10
CA MET A 215 17.09 16.58 -6.69
C MET A 215 17.78 17.26 -5.49
N MET A 216 18.13 16.52 -4.44
CA MET A 216 18.83 17.05 -3.27
C MET A 216 20.22 17.62 -3.64
N ASP A 217 20.95 16.95 -4.51
CA ASP A 217 22.27 17.41 -5.02
C ASP A 217 22.16 18.71 -5.85
N SER A 218 20.97 19.12 -6.29
CA SER A 218 20.70 20.35 -7.03
C SER A 218 20.36 21.55 -6.16
N LEU A 219 20.17 21.37 -4.83
CA LEU A 219 19.71 22.43 -3.96
C LEU A 219 20.85 23.37 -3.55
N GLY A 220 20.65 24.68 -3.70
CA GLY A 220 21.52 25.74 -3.15
C GLY A 220 21.24 26.08 -1.69
N CYS A 221 20.10 25.64 -1.15
CA CYS A 221 19.72 25.77 0.25
C CYS A 221 19.05 24.48 0.73
N THR A 222 19.53 23.91 1.84
CA THR A 222 19.02 22.66 2.37
C THR A 222 19.15 22.61 3.89
N PHE A 223 18.60 21.60 4.53
CA PHE A 223 18.76 21.36 5.97
C PHE A 223 20.19 20.92 6.30
N LYS A 224 20.66 21.24 7.51
CA LYS A 224 21.91 20.70 8.04
C LYS A 224 21.78 19.21 8.36
N SER A 225 20.62 18.79 8.89
CA SER A 225 20.30 17.40 9.19
C SER A 225 19.58 16.75 8.03
N GLU A 226 19.91 15.49 7.72
CA GLU A 226 19.18 14.67 6.74
C GLU A 226 17.85 14.15 7.31
N ASN A 227 17.74 14.08 8.64
CA ASN A 227 16.55 13.65 9.34
C ASN A 227 16.10 14.74 10.31
N LEU A 228 14.90 15.24 10.13
CA LEU A 228 14.24 16.15 11.06
C LEU A 228 13.58 15.35 12.19
N SER A 229 13.65 15.85 13.40
CA SER A 229 12.83 15.34 14.51
C SER A 229 11.33 15.59 14.23
N ALA A 230 10.45 14.95 14.98
CA ALA A 230 9.01 15.12 14.80
C ALA A 230 8.58 16.60 14.98
N ASP A 231 9.15 17.31 15.98
CA ASP A 231 8.83 18.73 16.24
C ASP A 231 9.39 19.64 15.14
N GLU A 232 10.62 19.41 14.68
CA GLU A 232 11.20 20.13 13.55
C GLU A 232 10.38 19.88 12.29
N GLY A 233 10.01 18.63 12.00
CA GLY A 233 9.21 18.25 10.84
C GLY A 233 7.85 18.96 10.83
N LYS A 234 7.19 19.08 11.97
CA LYS A 234 5.93 19.82 12.12
C LYS A 234 6.12 21.30 11.83
N ALA A 235 7.10 21.94 12.47
CA ALA A 235 7.35 23.38 12.30
C ALA A 235 7.78 23.72 10.86
N VAL A 236 8.61 22.87 10.25
CA VAL A 236 9.00 22.98 8.84
C VAL A 236 7.80 22.78 7.91
N GLY A 237 6.92 21.82 8.20
CA GLY A 237 5.70 21.58 7.42
C GLY A 237 4.80 22.81 7.36
N GLU A 238 4.58 23.49 8.50
CA GLU A 238 3.82 24.75 8.55
C GLU A 238 4.49 25.83 7.69
N ALA A 239 5.83 25.98 7.79
CA ALA A 239 6.58 26.95 7.00
C ALA A 239 6.53 26.64 5.49
N VAL A 240 6.63 25.35 5.10
CA VAL A 240 6.51 24.90 3.70
C VAL A 240 5.11 25.16 3.16
N GLY A 241 4.05 24.94 3.95
CA GLY A 241 2.68 25.32 3.59
C GLY A 241 2.57 26.79 3.23
N HIS A 242 3.20 27.67 4.02
CA HIS A 242 3.23 29.11 3.73
C HIS A 242 4.04 29.45 2.47
N ILE A 243 5.20 28.81 2.29
CA ILE A 243 6.02 28.97 1.07
C ILE A 243 5.23 28.57 -0.17
N CYS A 244 4.55 27.41 -0.12
CA CYS A 244 3.78 26.91 -1.26
C CYS A 244 2.51 27.72 -1.54
N GLY A 245 2.01 28.47 -0.57
CA GLY A 245 0.96 29.47 -0.77
C GLY A 245 1.43 30.72 -1.55
N GLN A 246 2.72 30.99 -1.56
CA GLN A 246 3.31 32.16 -2.24
C GLN A 246 4.03 31.79 -3.55
N THR A 247 4.42 30.53 -3.73
CA THR A 247 5.14 30.05 -4.91
C THR A 247 4.60 28.69 -5.33
N SER A 248 4.79 28.33 -6.61
CA SER A 248 4.37 27.00 -7.09
C SER A 248 5.24 25.88 -6.50
N CYS A 249 4.59 24.94 -5.83
CA CYS A 249 5.18 23.68 -5.34
C CYS A 249 4.73 22.46 -6.14
N SER A 250 4.32 22.64 -7.39
CA SER A 250 3.77 21.57 -8.24
C SER A 250 4.68 20.33 -8.33
N GLU A 251 6.00 20.52 -8.24
CA GLU A 251 6.98 19.42 -8.35
C GLU A 251 7.00 18.46 -7.16
N ILE A 252 6.50 18.90 -6.01
CA ILE A 252 6.47 18.11 -4.76
C ILE A 252 5.06 17.85 -4.24
N SER A 253 4.04 18.38 -4.90
CA SER A 253 2.62 18.27 -4.54
C SER A 253 1.85 17.33 -5.45
N TYR A 254 0.60 17.09 -5.10
CA TYR A 254 -0.32 16.28 -5.90
C TYR A 254 -1.74 16.84 -5.88
N ASP A 255 -2.49 16.52 -6.92
CA ASP A 255 -3.93 16.72 -7.03
C ASP A 255 -4.54 15.42 -7.60
N THR A 256 -5.05 14.58 -6.71
CA THR A 256 -5.56 13.26 -7.09
C THR A 256 -6.82 13.34 -7.93
N VAL A 257 -7.63 14.39 -7.77
CA VAL A 257 -8.86 14.60 -8.55
C VAL A 257 -8.52 14.88 -10.02
N LYS A 258 -7.46 15.69 -10.27
CA LYS A 258 -6.95 15.95 -11.61
C LYS A 258 -5.98 14.89 -12.11
N GLY A 259 -5.46 14.04 -11.22
CA GLY A 259 -4.42 13.06 -11.54
C GLY A 259 -3.06 13.72 -11.78
N ASN A 260 -2.79 14.84 -11.15
CA ASN A 260 -1.50 15.55 -11.25
C ASN A 260 -0.59 15.14 -10.08
N TYR A 261 0.59 14.68 -10.40
CA TYR A 261 1.60 14.30 -9.41
C TYR A 261 2.93 14.95 -9.77
N GLY A 262 3.50 15.70 -8.84
CA GLY A 262 4.79 16.34 -9.01
C GLY A 262 5.92 15.32 -9.20
N ASN A 263 6.97 15.71 -9.91
CA ASN A 263 8.08 14.83 -10.25
C ASN A 263 8.83 14.27 -9.03
N PHE A 264 8.81 15.00 -7.92
CA PHE A 264 9.47 14.66 -6.66
C PHE A 264 8.48 14.31 -5.54
N VAL A 265 7.20 14.14 -5.86
CA VAL A 265 6.14 13.83 -4.86
C VAL A 265 6.40 12.53 -4.09
N ALA A 266 7.13 11.58 -4.70
CA ALA A 266 7.50 10.31 -4.10
C ALA A 266 8.80 10.35 -3.27
N CYS A 267 9.46 11.50 -3.17
CA CYS A 267 10.58 11.71 -2.26
C CYS A 267 10.09 11.81 -0.80
N ASP A 268 10.98 11.56 0.16
CA ASP A 268 10.59 11.63 1.56
C ASP A 268 10.19 13.07 1.99
N PRO A 269 9.44 13.21 3.09
CA PRO A 269 8.95 14.52 3.54
C PRO A 269 10.05 15.55 3.76
N THR A 270 11.21 15.15 4.32
CA THR A 270 12.34 16.05 4.55
C THR A 270 12.93 16.57 3.23
N GLN A 271 13.09 15.67 2.25
CA GLN A 271 13.58 16.01 0.91
C GLN A 271 12.63 16.96 0.17
N ARG A 272 11.32 16.70 0.21
CA ARG A 272 10.30 17.59 -0.37
C ARG A 272 10.31 18.96 0.31
N SER A 273 10.44 19.00 1.62
CA SER A 273 10.54 20.25 2.39
C SER A 273 11.80 21.01 2.03
N ALA A 274 12.96 20.34 1.87
CA ALA A 274 14.19 20.96 1.43
C ALA A 274 14.05 21.59 0.04
N TRP A 275 13.34 20.91 -0.89
CA TRP A 275 13.03 21.47 -2.21
C TRP A 275 12.25 22.77 -2.10
N ALA A 276 11.20 22.82 -1.27
CA ALA A 276 10.38 24.02 -1.08
C ALA A 276 11.18 25.18 -0.46
N VAL A 277 12.02 24.89 0.55
CA VAL A 277 12.92 25.88 1.17
C VAL A 277 13.89 26.43 0.16
N ASN A 278 14.49 25.57 -0.69
CA ASN A 278 15.36 26.01 -1.78
C ASN A 278 14.60 26.87 -2.81
N LYS A 279 13.37 26.52 -3.15
CA LYS A 279 12.53 27.31 -4.05
C LYS A 279 12.31 28.72 -3.51
N ASN A 280 12.01 28.83 -2.23
CA ASN A 280 11.88 30.14 -1.53
C ASN A 280 13.20 30.92 -1.55
N TYR A 281 14.33 30.25 -1.26
CA TYR A 281 15.67 30.84 -1.33
C TYR A 281 15.98 31.44 -2.71
N LEU A 282 15.67 30.70 -3.77
CA LEU A 282 15.86 31.16 -5.14
C LEU A 282 14.96 32.34 -5.49
N ASN A 283 13.71 32.33 -5.06
CA ASN A 283 12.75 33.41 -5.28
C ASN A 283 13.15 34.71 -4.55
N GLN A 284 13.91 34.63 -3.47
CA GLN A 284 14.47 35.77 -2.75
C GLN A 284 15.86 36.17 -3.29
N ASN A 285 16.19 35.83 -4.52
CA ASN A 285 17.50 36.13 -5.13
C ASN A 285 18.70 35.62 -4.31
N LYS A 286 18.54 34.47 -3.67
CA LYS A 286 19.53 33.81 -2.80
C LYS A 286 19.91 34.63 -1.57
N ALA A 287 19.03 35.52 -1.10
CA ALA A 287 19.32 36.41 0.01
C ALA A 287 19.39 35.68 1.35
N LYS A 288 18.46 34.72 1.60
CA LYS A 288 18.36 34.01 2.88
C LYS A 288 18.02 32.54 2.69
N CYS A 289 18.92 31.67 3.20
CA CYS A 289 18.68 30.23 3.33
C CYS A 289 18.23 29.95 4.77
N GLU A 290 16.97 30.23 5.05
CA GLU A 290 16.38 30.11 6.40
C GLU A 290 14.94 29.56 6.28
N VAL A 291 14.56 28.76 7.27
CA VAL A 291 13.18 28.31 7.49
C VAL A 291 12.92 28.19 8.98
N LYS A 292 11.70 28.50 9.41
CA LYS A 292 11.31 28.31 10.81
C LYS A 292 11.27 26.80 11.12
N GLY A 293 11.89 26.40 12.21
CA GLY A 293 11.77 25.04 12.76
C GLY A 293 12.92 24.10 12.48
N ALA A 294 13.87 24.45 11.60
CA ALA A 294 15.06 23.64 11.37
C ALA A 294 16.27 24.47 10.96
N ASP A 295 17.45 23.98 11.30
CA ASP A 295 18.73 24.53 10.86
C ASP A 295 18.96 24.26 9.38
N THR A 296 19.35 25.31 8.63
CA THR A 296 19.64 25.24 7.21
C THR A 296 21.10 25.58 6.91
N LYS A 297 21.53 25.22 5.71
CA LYS A 297 22.85 25.54 5.16
C LYS A 297 22.76 25.93 3.70
N THR A 298 23.56 26.91 3.29
CA THR A 298 23.77 27.26 1.89
C THR A 298 24.76 26.30 1.26
N VAL A 299 24.50 25.88 0.05
CA VAL A 299 25.38 25.05 -0.79
C VAL A 299 25.87 25.96 -1.93
N SER A 300 27.14 26.39 -1.87
CA SER A 300 27.71 27.34 -2.82
C SER A 300 27.92 26.78 -4.22
N SER A 301 28.09 25.48 -4.32
CA SER A 301 28.27 24.76 -5.60
C SER A 301 27.44 23.46 -5.55
N PRO A 302 26.17 23.52 -5.94
CA PRO A 302 25.36 22.31 -6.10
C PRO A 302 26.01 21.36 -7.10
N LYS A 303 25.95 20.05 -6.83
CA LYS A 303 26.52 19.02 -7.71
C LYS A 303 25.78 18.90 -9.04
N GLN A 304 24.52 19.31 -9.07
CA GLN A 304 23.66 19.31 -10.23
C GLN A 304 22.92 20.65 -10.31
N GLU A 305 23.07 21.36 -11.41
CA GLU A 305 22.42 22.67 -11.58
C GLU A 305 21.01 22.57 -12.20
N ASP A 306 20.76 21.55 -13.03
CA ASP A 306 19.48 21.35 -13.72
C ASP A 306 18.71 20.17 -13.16
N GLN A 307 17.59 20.46 -12.46
CA GLN A 307 16.70 19.44 -11.94
C GLN A 307 15.99 18.61 -13.03
N ALA A 308 15.89 19.10 -14.26
CA ALA A 308 15.32 18.35 -15.37
C ALA A 308 16.15 17.10 -15.70
N VAL A 309 17.46 17.09 -15.42
CA VAL A 309 18.32 15.92 -15.55
C VAL A 309 17.88 14.82 -14.59
N CYS A 310 17.45 15.18 -13.38
CA CYS A 310 17.00 14.23 -12.36
C CYS A 310 15.76 13.41 -12.78
N LEU A 311 14.98 13.91 -13.73
CA LEU A 311 13.81 13.18 -14.23
C LEU A 311 14.19 11.92 -15.04
N LYS A 312 15.43 11.88 -15.52
CA LYS A 312 15.97 10.72 -16.25
C LYS A 312 16.54 9.66 -15.31
N GLU A 313 16.80 10.04 -14.07
CA GLU A 313 17.32 9.11 -13.06
C GLU A 313 16.29 8.04 -12.75
N LYS A 314 16.70 6.80 -12.78
CA LYS A 314 15.92 5.61 -12.44
C LYS A 314 16.75 4.77 -11.48
N ASP A 315 16.10 4.25 -10.47
CA ASP A 315 16.73 3.19 -9.69
C ASP A 315 16.85 1.94 -10.57
N ASP A 316 17.85 1.11 -10.32
CA ASP A 316 17.98 -0.23 -10.93
C ASP A 316 16.84 -1.18 -10.51
N VAL A 317 15.80 -0.67 -9.85
CA VAL A 317 14.61 -1.38 -9.47
C VAL A 317 13.67 -1.43 -10.67
N GLY A 318 13.97 -2.35 -11.57
CA GLY A 318 13.13 -2.88 -12.62
C GLY A 318 12.13 -1.92 -13.27
N ASN A 319 12.18 -1.87 -14.56
CA ASN A 319 11.30 -1.17 -15.50
C ASN A 319 9.79 -1.36 -15.15
N ALA A 320 9.30 -0.66 -14.15
CA ALA A 320 7.86 -0.45 -13.96
C ALA A 320 7.47 0.65 -14.95
N GLY A 321 6.60 0.32 -15.88
CA GLY A 321 6.22 1.17 -17.00
C GLY A 321 5.96 2.62 -16.60
N SER A 322 6.63 3.54 -17.28
CA SER A 322 6.32 4.96 -17.22
C SER A 322 4.84 5.16 -17.59
N PRO A 323 4.10 5.99 -16.85
CA PRO A 323 2.79 6.41 -17.33
C PRO A 323 2.98 7.13 -18.66
N SER A 324 2.31 6.61 -19.70
CA SER A 324 2.24 7.23 -21.01
C SER A 324 1.67 8.64 -20.86
N SER A 325 2.49 9.64 -21.05
CA SER A 325 2.02 10.99 -21.35
C SER A 325 1.38 10.94 -22.74
N ASN A 326 0.06 10.87 -22.80
CA ASN A 326 -0.70 11.12 -24.03
C ASN A 326 -0.57 12.59 -24.42
N THR A 327 0.50 12.92 -25.14
CA THR A 327 0.46 13.99 -26.14
C THR A 327 0.28 13.28 -27.46
N GLY A 328 -0.93 13.39 -28.01
CA GLY A 328 -1.23 12.95 -29.37
C GLY A 328 -0.32 13.71 -30.35
N ASP A 329 0.40 12.94 -31.17
CA ASP A 329 0.66 13.33 -32.54
C ASP A 329 0.79 12.08 -33.40
N SER A 330 -0.04 12.07 -34.40
CA SER A 330 -0.09 11.13 -35.50
C SER A 330 1.12 11.33 -36.42
N ASN A 331 1.85 10.29 -36.82
CA ASN A 331 1.91 9.88 -38.20
C ASN A 331 2.96 8.79 -38.50
N SER A 332 2.50 7.77 -39.24
CA SER A 332 3.08 7.16 -40.45
C SER A 332 4.32 6.25 -40.37
N SER A 333 4.00 4.97 -40.59
CA SER A 333 4.48 4.04 -41.62
C SER A 333 5.94 3.58 -41.69
N GLY A 334 6.04 2.24 -41.85
CA GLY A 334 7.07 1.54 -42.64
C GLY A 334 7.90 0.52 -41.88
N GLY A 335 7.64 -0.74 -41.86
CA GLY A 335 7.95 -1.72 -42.87
C GLY A 335 9.33 -2.36 -42.69
N GLY A 336 9.41 -3.66 -42.48
CA GLY A 336 10.67 -4.36 -42.66
C GLY A 336 10.86 -5.65 -41.85
N SER A 337 10.54 -6.73 -42.48
CA SER A 337 10.65 -8.15 -42.18
C SER A 337 12.10 -8.66 -42.17
N SER A 338 12.37 -9.72 -41.45
CA SER A 338 13.04 -11.00 -41.76
C SER A 338 13.86 -11.51 -40.58
N LYS A 339 13.49 -12.69 -40.06
CA LYS A 339 13.90 -14.09 -40.38
C LYS A 339 15.41 -14.35 -40.24
N THR A 340 15.74 -15.27 -39.43
CA THR A 340 16.21 -16.69 -39.48
C THR A 340 17.33 -16.84 -38.47
N ASP A 341 17.68 -17.91 -37.86
CA ASP A 341 17.41 -19.33 -37.74
C ASP A 341 18.48 -19.93 -36.79
N SER A 342 18.05 -20.91 -36.01
CA SER A 342 18.73 -22.13 -35.54
C SER A 342 20.23 -22.09 -35.12
N SER A 343 20.70 -22.80 -34.14
CA SER A 343 20.59 -24.22 -33.75
C SER A 343 21.51 -24.56 -32.59
N ASP A 344 21.06 -25.45 -31.72
CA ASP A 344 21.71 -26.57 -31.03
C ASP A 344 23.19 -26.55 -30.63
N LYS A 345 23.49 -26.84 -29.34
CA LYS A 345 23.96 -28.19 -28.93
C LYS A 345 24.25 -28.30 -27.44
N GLU A 346 23.90 -29.46 -26.96
CA GLU A 346 24.18 -30.10 -25.66
C GLU A 346 25.69 -30.31 -25.40
N GLU A 347 26.04 -30.49 -24.14
CA GLU A 347 26.69 -31.63 -23.42
C GLU A 347 27.21 -31.14 -22.06
N SER A 348 26.77 -31.67 -20.99
CA SER A 348 27.04 -32.89 -20.20
C SER A 348 28.37 -32.89 -19.44
N GLY A 349 28.28 -33.33 -18.18
CA GLY A 349 29.37 -33.89 -17.37
C GLY A 349 29.57 -33.14 -16.03
N SER A 350 29.07 -33.58 -14.92
CA SER A 350 29.33 -34.69 -14.02
C SER A 350 30.43 -34.42 -12.96
N GLU A 351 29.99 -34.59 -11.70
CA GLU A 351 30.68 -35.12 -10.52
C GLU A 351 31.74 -34.26 -9.81
N SER A 352 31.63 -34.06 -8.60
CA SER A 352 31.64 -34.74 -7.29
C SER A 352 32.57 -34.03 -6.33
N GLY A 353 32.24 -34.05 -5.04
CA GLY A 353 33.24 -33.94 -3.98
C GLY A 353 32.88 -33.12 -2.76
N SER A 354 32.16 -33.70 -1.87
CA SER A 354 32.33 -33.71 -0.40
C SER A 354 33.32 -32.73 0.27
N SER A 355 32.91 -31.95 1.23
CA SER A 355 33.32 -32.09 2.61
C SER A 355 32.83 -30.99 3.55
N SER A 356 32.30 -31.40 4.67
CA SER A 356 31.89 -30.69 5.86
C SER A 356 32.94 -29.74 6.44
N LYS A 357 32.46 -28.64 7.08
CA LYS A 357 32.71 -28.32 8.51
C LYS A 357 32.12 -26.97 8.92
N ASN A 358 31.32 -27.07 9.97
CA ASN A 358 31.11 -26.15 11.11
C ASN A 358 31.42 -24.66 10.95
N SER A 359 30.44 -23.77 11.20
CA SER A 359 30.55 -22.89 12.37
C SER A 359 29.40 -21.90 12.50
N SER A 360 28.87 -21.86 13.71
CA SER A 360 28.39 -20.68 14.45
C SER A 360 27.20 -19.91 13.91
N SER A 361 26.06 -20.28 14.43
CA SER A 361 24.87 -19.44 14.59
C SER A 361 25.18 -18.17 15.36
N THR A 362 25.21 -17.02 14.69
CA THR A 362 25.01 -15.73 15.33
C THR A 362 23.50 -15.44 15.31
N MET A 363 22.89 -15.50 16.48
CA MET A 363 21.54 -15.00 16.69
C MET A 363 21.52 -13.51 16.37
N LEU A 364 20.87 -13.12 15.29
CA LEU A 364 20.37 -11.74 15.13
C LEU A 364 19.15 -11.59 16.05
N SER A 365 19.28 -10.73 17.05
CA SER A 365 18.19 -10.26 17.89
C SER A 365 17.12 -9.63 17.02
N MET A 366 15.96 -10.26 16.93
CA MET A 366 14.74 -9.63 16.43
C MET A 366 14.31 -8.56 17.44
N GLN A 367 14.46 -7.30 17.08
CA GLN A 367 13.75 -6.22 17.77
C GLN A 367 12.26 -6.28 17.38
N PRO A 368 11.34 -6.01 18.31
CA PRO A 368 9.91 -6.15 18.05
C PRO A 368 9.41 -5.08 17.08
N LEU A 369 8.68 -5.53 16.07
CA LEU A 369 8.00 -4.73 15.02
C LEU A 369 6.92 -3.75 15.55
N ALA A 370 6.73 -3.65 16.85
CA ALA A 370 5.68 -2.84 17.48
C ALA A 370 5.92 -1.32 17.43
N THR A 371 7.14 -0.86 17.16
CA THR A 371 7.47 0.57 17.12
C THR A 371 7.32 1.22 15.74
N LEU A 372 7.06 0.46 14.69
CA LEU A 372 6.90 0.99 13.32
C LEU A 372 5.45 1.33 12.94
N LEU A 373 4.45 0.87 13.69
CA LEU A 373 3.03 1.18 13.43
C LEU A 373 2.56 2.48 14.09
N ALA A 374 3.21 2.95 15.15
CA ALA A 374 2.87 4.22 15.79
C ALA A 374 3.40 5.45 15.05
N SER A 375 4.43 5.29 14.21
CA SER A 375 5.02 6.41 13.45
C SER A 375 4.29 6.69 12.13
N ALA A 376 3.49 5.76 11.61
CA ALA A 376 2.74 5.95 10.37
C ALA A 376 1.43 6.73 10.58
N ALA A 377 0.85 6.69 11.77
CA ALA A 377 -0.41 7.41 12.07
C ALA A 377 -0.22 8.90 12.36
N ALA A 378 0.97 9.35 12.75
CA ALA A 378 1.25 10.75 13.08
C ALA A 378 1.65 11.60 11.86
N LEU A 379 1.92 11.01 10.69
CA LEU A 379 2.39 11.70 9.48
C LEU A 379 1.26 12.07 8.51
N PHE A 380 0.00 11.71 8.78
CA PHE A 380 -1.14 11.99 7.91
C PHE A 380 -2.01 13.21 8.31
N TYR A 381 -1.62 13.96 9.33
CA TYR A 381 -2.31 15.21 9.73
C TYR A 381 -1.67 16.49 9.18
N LEU A 382 -0.77 16.38 8.23
CA LEU A 382 -0.14 17.55 7.60
C LEU A 382 -0.29 17.45 6.07
N PHE A 383 -1.55 17.63 5.59
CA PHE A 383 -1.96 18.23 4.29
C PHE A 383 -3.43 17.97 4.05
#